data_5c6bd21b51f2bac009272c7ace6656fd
#
_entry.id   5c6bd21b51f2bac009272c7ace6656fd
#
_cell.length_a   1.000
_cell.length_b   1.000
_cell.length_c   1.000
_cell.angle_alpha   90.00
_cell.angle_beta   90.00
_cell.angle_gamma   90.00
#
_symmetry.space_group_name_H-M   'P 1'
#
loop_
_entity.id
_entity.type
_entity.pdbx_description
1 polymer ?
#
loop_
_entity_poly.entity_id
_entity_poly.type
_entity_poly.pdbx_seq_one_letter_code
_entity_poly.pdbx_strand_id
1 'polypeptide(L)'
;ALANERIIATGIYYYDVENITENELDFRERVDGDICYEQSDERGLDLAYGMFTRMREEGEENNFLIPISQEIGGIQSKKGRCLVFPNIYQHRVSGFKLADKTKPGHRKILAFFFIDPSTRIPSTEIVPPQQQEWWAERAMETDPLAELPLIIKRVILEKVKYPIFLKDAKKLRLELMDERSSQNPTINEIFRPDFSFCEH
;
A
#
# COMPACT_ATOMS: atom_id res chain seq x y z
N ALA A 1 3.91 -1.49 -3.42
CA ALA A 1 3.19 -2.34 -4.38
C ALA A 1 4.06 -3.53 -4.77
N LEU A 2 3.45 -4.67 -5.07
CA LEU A 2 4.16 -5.85 -5.56
C LEU A 2 4.53 -5.66 -7.04
N ALA A 3 5.62 -6.30 -7.48
CA ALA A 3 6.12 -6.16 -8.84
C ALA A 3 5.10 -6.61 -9.92
N ASN A 4 4.25 -7.58 -9.59
CA ASN A 4 3.18 -8.07 -10.48
C ASN A 4 2.00 -7.10 -10.64
N GLU A 5 1.82 -6.16 -9.72
CA GLU A 5 0.77 -5.13 -9.78
C GLU A 5 1.10 -4.03 -10.79
N ARG A 6 2.38 -3.86 -11.16
CA ARG A 6 2.87 -2.86 -12.12
C ARG A 6 2.41 -1.42 -11.82
N ILE A 7 2.21 -1.09 -10.54
CA ILE A 7 1.81 0.25 -10.10
C ILE A 7 3.04 1.16 -10.11
N ILE A 8 3.00 2.24 -10.90
CA ILE A 8 4.07 3.22 -11.03
C ILE A 8 3.86 4.47 -10.18
N ALA A 9 2.60 4.81 -9.91
CA ALA A 9 2.24 5.93 -9.04
C ALA A 9 0.93 5.66 -8.32
N THR A 10 0.73 6.34 -7.19
CA THR A 10 -0.49 6.26 -6.40
C THR A 10 -1.05 7.65 -6.18
N GLY A 11 -2.37 7.81 -6.40
CA GLY A 11 -3.13 9.01 -6.04
C GLY A 11 -4.03 8.71 -4.84
N ILE A 12 -4.11 9.63 -3.89
CA ILE A 12 -4.98 9.54 -2.73
C ILE A 12 -5.79 10.83 -2.62
N TYR A 13 -7.10 10.72 -2.67
CA TYR A 13 -8.01 11.85 -2.46
C TYR A 13 -8.77 11.67 -1.14
N TYR A 14 -8.58 12.62 -0.21
CA TYR A 14 -9.26 12.67 1.08
C TYR A 14 -10.60 13.40 0.92
N TYR A 15 -11.67 12.69 0.57
CA TYR A 15 -12.94 13.34 0.27
C TYR A 15 -13.81 13.60 1.49
N ASP A 16 -13.60 12.86 2.59
CA ASP A 16 -14.36 13.07 3.82
C ASP A 16 -13.51 12.75 5.06
N VAL A 17 -13.45 13.72 5.99
CA VAL A 17 -12.67 13.59 7.23
C VAL A 17 -13.49 14.27 8.34
N GLU A 18 -13.76 13.54 9.41
CA GLU A 18 -14.55 14.03 10.53
C GLU A 18 -14.04 13.43 11.85
N ASN A 19 -13.97 14.28 12.89
CA ASN A 19 -13.64 13.93 14.27
C ASN A 19 -12.40 13.05 14.45
N ILE A 20 -11.32 13.33 13.73
CA ILE A 20 -10.00 12.73 13.95
C ILE A 20 -8.96 13.82 14.15
N THR A 21 -7.89 13.50 14.88
CA THR A 21 -6.74 14.41 15.03
C THR A 21 -6.02 14.60 13.70
N GLU A 22 -5.27 15.69 13.58
CA GLU A 22 -4.39 15.91 12.44
C GLU A 22 -3.44 14.74 12.24
N ASN A 23 -3.16 14.41 10.99
CA ASN A 23 -2.25 13.35 10.61
C ASN A 23 -1.59 13.68 9.27
N GLU A 24 -0.45 13.07 9.04
CA GLU A 24 0.36 13.31 7.86
C GLU A 24 0.61 12.01 7.10
N LEU A 25 0.89 12.14 5.83
CA LEU A 25 1.45 11.11 4.99
C LEU A 25 2.93 11.43 4.81
N ASP A 26 3.79 10.67 5.48
CA ASP A 26 5.23 10.81 5.47
C ASP A 26 5.82 9.99 4.33
N PHE A 27 6.88 10.48 3.74
CA PHE A 27 7.58 9.85 2.62
C PHE A 27 9.07 9.71 2.91
N ARG A 28 9.64 8.59 2.45
CA ARG A 28 11.08 8.39 2.40
C ARG A 28 11.48 7.72 1.08
N GLU A 29 12.70 7.98 0.66
CA GLU A 29 13.31 7.40 -0.52
C GLU A 29 14.45 6.47 -0.13
N ARG A 30 14.63 5.41 -0.90
CA ARG A 30 15.82 4.56 -0.82
C ARG A 30 16.98 5.29 -1.50
N VAL A 31 18.11 5.37 -0.83
CA VAL A 31 19.38 5.77 -1.43
C VAL A 31 20.09 4.51 -1.90
N ASP A 32 20.73 4.54 -3.06
CA ASP A 32 21.52 3.43 -3.56
C ASP A 32 22.76 3.23 -2.68
N GLY A 33 23.13 1.97 -2.39
CA GLY A 33 24.21 1.63 -1.49
C GLY A 33 25.60 2.00 -1.99
N ASP A 34 25.76 2.29 -3.29
CA ASP A 34 27.03 2.72 -3.88
C ASP A 34 27.29 4.21 -3.63
N ILE A 35 27.46 4.57 -2.35
CA ILE A 35 27.83 5.93 -1.96
C ILE A 35 29.34 6.10 -2.18
N CYS A 36 29.68 6.92 -3.18
CA CYS A 36 31.08 7.35 -3.36
C CYS A 36 31.39 8.51 -2.42
N TYR A 37 32.41 8.33 -1.55
CA TYR A 37 32.92 9.37 -0.68
C TYR A 37 34.45 9.27 -0.57
N GLU A 38 35.11 10.35 -0.17
CA GLU A 38 36.54 10.34 0.14
C GLU A 38 36.77 9.70 1.50
N GLN A 39 37.83 8.91 1.63
CA GLN A 39 38.18 8.24 2.89
C GLN A 39 38.23 9.25 4.03
N SER A 40 37.52 8.97 5.12
CA SER A 40 37.41 9.83 6.31
C SER A 40 36.61 11.14 6.11
N ASP A 41 35.90 11.31 5.02
CA ASP A 41 35.00 12.49 4.82
C ASP A 41 33.59 12.26 5.42
N GLU A 42 33.55 12.00 6.72
CA GLU A 42 32.30 11.85 7.49
C GLU A 42 31.44 13.12 7.41
N ARG A 43 32.10 14.29 7.34
CA ARG A 43 31.36 15.57 7.26
C ARG A 43 30.65 15.76 5.92
N GLY A 44 31.26 15.35 4.83
CA GLY A 44 30.62 15.41 3.50
C GLY A 44 29.39 14.52 3.44
N LEU A 45 29.48 13.32 4.02
CA LEU A 45 28.36 12.39 4.12
C LEU A 45 27.23 12.92 5.01
N ASP A 46 27.56 13.55 6.15
CA ASP A 46 26.55 14.16 7.02
C ASP A 46 25.84 15.34 6.33
N LEU A 47 26.58 16.19 5.63
CA LEU A 47 26.03 17.31 4.88
C LEU A 47 25.13 16.85 3.73
N ALA A 48 25.53 15.78 3.03
CA ALA A 48 24.78 15.27 1.88
C ALA A 48 23.54 14.46 2.29
N TYR A 49 23.66 13.63 3.31
CA TYR A 49 22.63 12.63 3.67
C TYR A 49 22.08 12.79 5.08
N GLY A 50 22.61 13.68 5.92
CA GLY A 50 22.19 13.92 7.30
C GLY A 50 22.39 12.71 8.21
N MET A 51 23.39 11.88 7.95
CA MET A 51 23.57 10.57 8.61
C MET A 51 23.83 10.70 10.10
N PHE A 52 24.79 11.53 10.50
CA PHE A 52 25.18 11.67 11.92
C PHE A 52 24.17 12.48 12.73
N THR A 53 23.53 13.45 12.12
CA THR A 53 22.47 14.24 12.78
C THR A 53 21.33 13.31 13.20
N ARG A 54 20.92 12.39 12.33
CA ARG A 54 19.86 11.40 12.63
C ARG A 54 20.25 10.42 13.73
N MET A 55 21.49 9.95 13.75
CA MET A 55 21.98 9.06 14.82
C MET A 55 21.89 9.71 16.20
N ARG A 56 22.24 11.00 16.31
CA ARG A 56 22.14 11.75 17.57
C ARG A 56 20.72 11.94 18.05
N GLU A 57 19.77 12.14 17.14
CA GLU A 57 18.35 12.31 17.45
C GLU A 57 17.70 10.99 17.89
N GLU A 58 18.13 9.85 17.33
CA GLU A 58 17.61 8.52 17.67
C GLU A 58 18.29 7.90 18.91
N GLY A 59 19.34 8.55 19.46
CA GLY A 59 20.02 8.11 20.69
C GLY A 59 20.90 6.86 20.54
N GLU A 60 21.23 6.50 19.32
CA GLU A 60 22.07 5.33 18.98
C GLU A 60 23.56 5.70 18.99
N GLU A 61 24.17 5.86 20.17
CA GLU A 61 25.57 6.29 20.34
C GLU A 61 26.62 5.30 19.81
N ASN A 62 26.28 4.05 19.48
CA ASN A 62 27.27 2.99 19.19
C ASN A 62 26.99 2.13 17.97
N ASN A 63 26.12 2.53 17.07
CA ASN A 63 25.82 1.72 15.89
C ASN A 63 26.64 2.24 14.69
N PHE A 64 27.62 1.46 14.24
CA PHE A 64 28.43 1.75 13.04
C PHE A 64 27.62 1.58 11.73
N LEU A 65 26.36 1.11 11.84
CA LEU A 65 25.47 0.86 10.72
C LEU A 65 24.44 2.00 10.63
N ILE A 66 24.49 2.78 9.56
CA ILE A 66 23.65 3.95 9.36
C ILE A 66 22.62 3.67 8.27
N PRO A 67 21.32 3.81 8.54
CA PRO A 67 20.32 3.69 7.50
C PRO A 67 20.44 4.85 6.50
N ILE A 68 20.66 4.53 5.24
CA ILE A 68 20.82 5.51 4.16
C ILE A 68 19.52 5.96 3.47
N SER A 69 18.36 5.56 4.01
CA SER A 69 17.09 6.09 3.49
C SER A 69 16.95 7.57 3.80
N GLN A 70 16.55 8.36 2.81
CA GLN A 70 16.26 9.79 2.99
C GLN A 70 14.80 10.04 3.31
N GLU A 71 14.53 10.75 4.38
CA GLU A 71 13.20 11.28 4.66
C GLU A 71 12.95 12.52 3.79
N ILE A 72 11.89 12.47 2.98
CA ILE A 72 11.50 13.55 2.07
C ILE A 72 10.63 14.56 2.81
N GLY A 73 9.96 14.12 3.87
CA GLY A 73 9.01 14.89 4.67
C GLY A 73 7.58 14.38 4.57
N GLY A 74 6.67 15.09 5.24
CA GLY A 74 5.26 14.73 5.37
C GLY A 74 4.32 15.78 4.80
N ILE A 75 3.13 15.34 4.39
CA ILE A 75 2.05 16.21 3.94
C ILE A 75 0.80 15.92 4.75
N GLN A 76 0.23 16.95 5.35
CA GLN A 76 -0.99 16.85 6.15
C GLN A 76 -2.15 16.27 5.34
N SER A 77 -2.78 15.22 5.88
CA SER A 77 -3.97 14.58 5.32
C SER A 77 -5.21 15.36 5.73
N LYS A 78 -5.76 16.17 4.84
CA LYS A 78 -6.95 16.99 5.13
C LYS A 78 -8.02 16.84 4.06
N LYS A 79 -9.28 17.04 4.47
CA LYS A 79 -10.44 16.99 3.56
C LYS A 79 -10.23 17.90 2.34
N GLY A 80 -10.54 17.38 1.17
CA GLY A 80 -10.41 18.05 -0.12
C GLY A 80 -9.02 17.98 -0.75
N ARG A 81 -8.02 17.42 -0.05
CA ARG A 81 -6.66 17.27 -0.59
C ARG A 81 -6.54 16.02 -1.45
N CYS A 82 -5.91 16.18 -2.59
CA CYS A 82 -5.45 15.08 -3.43
C CYS A 82 -3.91 15.08 -3.46
N LEU A 83 -3.31 13.91 -3.23
CA LEU A 83 -1.86 13.69 -3.28
C LEU A 83 -1.57 12.66 -4.36
N VAL A 84 -0.57 12.91 -5.19
CA VAL A 84 -0.07 11.95 -6.16
C VAL A 84 1.43 11.81 -5.98
N PHE A 85 1.92 10.59 -5.89
CA PHE A 85 3.33 10.30 -5.69
C PHE A 85 3.76 9.05 -6.44
N PRO A 86 5.03 8.98 -6.87
CA PRO A 86 5.58 7.81 -7.55
C PRO A 86 5.75 6.65 -6.56
N ASN A 87 5.65 5.43 -7.06
CA ASN A 87 5.72 4.21 -6.25
C ASN A 87 7.14 3.83 -5.78
N ILE A 88 8.13 4.62 -6.16
CA ILE A 88 9.51 4.50 -5.64
C ILE A 88 9.60 4.95 -4.18
N TYR A 89 8.72 5.84 -3.73
CA TYR A 89 8.71 6.29 -2.35
C TYR A 89 8.03 5.29 -1.43
N GLN A 90 8.67 5.01 -0.31
CA GLN A 90 7.98 4.39 0.82
C GLN A 90 7.22 5.48 1.58
N HIS A 91 5.99 5.18 1.97
CA HIS A 91 5.15 6.12 2.68
C HIS A 91 4.55 5.50 3.94
N ARG A 92 4.28 6.34 4.93
CA ARG A 92 3.67 5.97 6.19
C ARG A 92 2.62 7.01 6.58
N VAL A 93 1.48 6.54 7.06
CA VAL A 93 0.49 7.41 7.70
C VAL A 93 0.89 7.60 9.16
N SER A 94 1.03 8.84 9.62
CA SER A 94 1.24 9.14 11.04
C SER A 94 0.00 8.73 11.87
N GLY A 95 0.24 8.41 13.14
CA GLY A 95 -0.86 7.98 14.04
C GLY A 95 -1.92 9.07 14.22
N PHE A 96 -3.18 8.67 14.24
CA PHE A 96 -4.30 9.57 14.54
C PHE A 96 -5.31 8.90 15.47
N LYS A 97 -6.08 9.73 16.18
CA LYS A 97 -7.07 9.30 17.18
C LYS A 97 -8.36 10.09 16.96
N LEU A 98 -9.43 9.72 17.66
CA LEU A 98 -10.62 10.58 17.73
C LEU A 98 -10.27 11.90 18.42
N ALA A 99 -10.64 13.02 17.82
CA ALA A 99 -10.47 14.35 18.41
C ALA A 99 -11.39 14.51 19.63
N ASP A 100 -12.65 14.13 19.48
CA ASP A 100 -13.63 13.99 20.57
C ASP A 100 -13.94 12.49 20.75
N LYS A 101 -13.46 11.91 21.86
CA LYS A 101 -13.64 10.49 22.16
C LYS A 101 -15.09 10.07 22.41
N THR A 102 -15.99 11.01 22.63
CA THR A 102 -17.41 10.75 22.88
C THR A 102 -18.22 10.59 21.60
N LYS A 103 -17.63 10.92 20.45
CA LYS A 103 -18.30 10.88 19.14
C LYS A 103 -17.55 9.95 18.18
N PRO A 104 -18.28 9.31 17.25
CA PRO A 104 -17.63 8.57 16.18
C PRO A 104 -16.84 9.51 15.27
N GLY A 105 -15.79 8.99 14.64
CA GLY A 105 -14.99 9.71 13.64
C GLY A 105 -14.64 8.82 12.47
N HIS A 106 -14.32 9.43 11.34
CA HIS A 106 -13.95 8.69 10.16
C HIS A 106 -13.01 9.49 9.23
N ARG A 107 -12.29 8.76 8.43
CA ARG A 107 -11.56 9.28 7.28
C ARG A 107 -11.87 8.40 6.07
N LYS A 108 -12.42 9.00 5.01
CA LYS A 108 -12.71 8.33 3.76
C LYS A 108 -11.76 8.82 2.69
N ILE A 109 -11.17 7.90 1.99
CA ILE A 109 -10.21 8.15 0.92
C ILE A 109 -10.66 7.43 -0.35
N LEU A 110 -10.33 8.02 -1.50
CA LEU A 110 -10.37 7.36 -2.80
C LEU A 110 -8.93 7.20 -3.25
N ALA A 111 -8.51 5.96 -3.46
CA ALA A 111 -7.17 5.63 -3.93
C ALA A 111 -7.19 5.30 -5.42
N PHE A 112 -6.23 5.86 -6.16
CA PHE A 112 -6.01 5.61 -7.58
C PHE A 112 -4.63 4.96 -7.74
N PHE A 113 -4.56 3.87 -8.45
CA PHE A 113 -3.32 3.20 -8.77
C PHE A 113 -3.05 3.34 -10.27
N PHE A 114 -1.97 4.03 -10.60
CA PHE A 114 -1.56 4.24 -11.98
C PHE A 114 -0.65 3.08 -12.40
N ILE A 115 -1.12 2.33 -13.38
CA ILE A 115 -0.42 1.14 -13.88
C ILE A 115 0.50 1.55 -15.03
N ASP A 116 1.62 0.86 -15.16
CA ASP A 116 2.55 1.00 -16.28
C ASP A 116 1.80 0.75 -17.62
N PRO A 117 1.68 1.76 -18.49
CA PRO A 117 0.91 1.64 -19.73
C PRO A 117 1.54 0.69 -20.74
N SER A 118 2.83 0.35 -20.58
CA SER A 118 3.52 -0.62 -21.45
C SER A 118 3.17 -2.07 -21.13
N THR A 119 2.56 -2.32 -19.97
CA THR A 119 2.27 -3.68 -19.50
C THR A 119 0.76 -3.87 -19.32
N ARG A 120 0.18 -4.82 -20.06
CA ARG A 120 -1.22 -5.18 -19.89
C ARG A 120 -1.39 -6.08 -18.66
N ILE A 121 -2.24 -5.66 -17.74
CA ILE A 121 -2.65 -6.46 -16.57
C ILE A 121 -4.13 -6.84 -16.69
N PRO A 122 -4.59 -7.92 -16.04
CA PRO A 122 -6.01 -8.23 -15.92
C PRO A 122 -6.76 -7.07 -15.21
N SER A 123 -7.86 -6.65 -15.80
CA SER A 123 -8.71 -5.58 -15.26
C SER A 123 -10.18 -5.95 -15.37
N THR A 124 -11.05 -5.17 -14.76
CA THR A 124 -12.50 -5.35 -14.84
C THR A 124 -13.08 -5.14 -16.26
N GLU A 125 -12.28 -4.64 -17.19
CA GLU A 125 -12.64 -4.57 -18.63
C GLU A 125 -12.74 -5.97 -19.24
N ILE A 126 -11.85 -6.90 -18.81
CA ILE A 126 -11.75 -8.26 -19.36
C ILE A 126 -12.11 -9.36 -18.37
N VAL A 127 -12.06 -9.06 -17.08
CA VAL A 127 -12.41 -10.00 -16.01
C VAL A 127 -13.78 -9.65 -15.49
N PRO A 128 -14.80 -10.51 -15.68
CA PRO A 128 -16.15 -10.26 -15.20
C PRO A 128 -16.20 -10.28 -13.66
N PRO A 129 -17.29 -9.81 -13.05
CA PRO A 129 -17.48 -9.89 -11.61
C PRO A 129 -17.23 -11.29 -11.08
N GLN A 130 -16.39 -11.39 -10.01
CA GLN A 130 -15.95 -12.66 -9.46
C GLN A 130 -16.80 -13.14 -8.27
N GLN A 131 -17.77 -12.34 -7.83
CA GLN A 131 -18.68 -12.70 -6.76
C GLN A 131 -19.85 -13.49 -7.33
N GLN A 132 -20.00 -14.73 -6.88
CA GLN A 132 -20.99 -15.68 -7.45
C GLN A 132 -22.44 -15.16 -7.36
N GLU A 133 -22.79 -14.48 -6.26
CA GLU A 133 -24.14 -13.97 -6.06
C GLU A 133 -24.53 -12.94 -7.16
N TRP A 134 -23.62 -12.04 -7.52
CA TRP A 134 -23.88 -11.05 -8.58
C TRP A 134 -23.97 -11.69 -9.97
N TRP A 135 -23.08 -12.65 -10.22
CA TRP A 135 -23.13 -13.43 -11.46
C TRP A 135 -24.42 -14.23 -11.56
N ALA A 136 -24.81 -14.90 -10.46
CA ALA A 136 -25.99 -15.73 -10.40
C ALA A 136 -27.27 -14.94 -10.65
N GLU A 137 -27.43 -13.77 -10.02
CA GLU A 137 -28.56 -12.87 -10.23
C GLU A 137 -28.71 -12.54 -11.73
N ARG A 138 -27.61 -12.09 -12.35
CA ARG A 138 -27.65 -11.74 -13.77
C ARG A 138 -27.88 -12.93 -14.70
N ALA A 139 -27.23 -14.06 -14.43
CA ALA A 139 -27.40 -15.27 -15.24
C ALA A 139 -28.82 -15.82 -15.17
N MET A 140 -29.44 -15.78 -13.98
CA MET A 140 -30.83 -16.29 -13.80
C MET A 140 -31.91 -15.44 -14.45
N GLU A 141 -31.59 -14.21 -14.84
CA GLU A 141 -32.47 -13.32 -15.61
C GLU A 141 -32.31 -13.48 -17.13
N THR A 142 -31.31 -14.25 -17.57
CA THR A 142 -30.97 -14.39 -19.01
C THR A 142 -31.48 -15.73 -19.56
N ASP A 143 -32.08 -15.71 -20.74
CA ASP A 143 -32.49 -16.92 -21.44
C ASP A 143 -31.31 -17.81 -21.84
N PRO A 144 -31.46 -19.14 -21.77
CA PRO A 144 -32.65 -19.91 -21.40
C PRO A 144 -32.85 -20.15 -19.88
N LEU A 145 -31.95 -19.65 -19.03
CA LEU A 145 -32.01 -19.89 -17.58
C LEU A 145 -33.21 -19.18 -16.94
N ALA A 146 -33.64 -18.05 -17.49
CA ALA A 146 -34.79 -17.29 -16.97
C ALA A 146 -36.06 -18.11 -16.90
N GLU A 147 -36.28 -19.01 -17.85
CA GLU A 147 -37.48 -19.84 -17.94
C GLU A 147 -37.46 -21.09 -17.04
N LEU A 148 -36.29 -21.43 -16.44
CA LEU A 148 -36.18 -22.63 -15.63
C LEU A 148 -36.84 -22.48 -14.24
N PRO A 149 -37.46 -23.55 -13.70
CA PRO A 149 -37.96 -23.58 -12.34
C PRO A 149 -36.85 -23.27 -11.33
N LEU A 150 -37.20 -22.58 -10.23
CA LEU A 150 -36.23 -22.15 -9.17
C LEU A 150 -35.42 -23.32 -8.61
N ILE A 151 -36.01 -24.51 -8.50
CA ILE A 151 -35.29 -25.69 -7.98
C ILE A 151 -34.15 -26.09 -8.92
N ILE A 152 -34.37 -26.04 -10.22
CA ILE A 152 -33.38 -26.37 -11.23
C ILE A 152 -32.28 -25.27 -11.23
N LYS A 153 -32.65 -24.00 -11.14
CA LYS A 153 -31.71 -22.88 -11.01
C LYS A 153 -30.77 -23.08 -9.82
N ARG A 154 -31.30 -23.47 -8.65
CA ARG A 154 -30.49 -23.74 -7.46
C ARG A 154 -29.50 -24.89 -7.67
N VAL A 155 -29.94 -25.99 -8.26
CA VAL A 155 -29.07 -27.15 -8.56
C VAL A 155 -27.93 -26.75 -9.51
N ILE A 156 -28.23 -25.92 -10.51
CA ILE A 156 -27.20 -25.39 -11.42
C ILE A 156 -26.17 -24.55 -10.63
N LEU A 157 -26.63 -23.61 -9.81
CA LEU A 157 -25.75 -22.75 -9.02
C LEU A 157 -24.86 -23.51 -8.07
N GLU A 158 -25.37 -24.55 -7.42
CA GLU A 158 -24.57 -25.43 -6.53
C GLU A 158 -23.47 -26.20 -7.28
N LYS A 159 -23.62 -26.44 -8.56
CA LYS A 159 -22.62 -27.11 -9.41
C LYS A 159 -21.58 -26.17 -10.00
N VAL A 160 -21.89 -24.88 -10.07
CA VAL A 160 -20.96 -23.85 -10.57
C VAL A 160 -19.96 -23.52 -9.47
N LYS A 161 -18.69 -23.90 -9.65
CA LYS A 161 -17.62 -23.67 -8.67
C LYS A 161 -16.95 -22.30 -8.81
N TYR A 162 -17.27 -21.58 -9.88
CA TYR A 162 -16.69 -20.29 -10.19
C TYR A 162 -17.73 -19.40 -10.88
N PRO A 163 -17.90 -18.12 -10.54
CA PRO A 163 -17.13 -17.31 -9.56
C PRO A 163 -17.27 -17.78 -8.09
N ILE A 164 -16.46 -17.20 -7.21
CA ILE A 164 -16.37 -17.59 -5.80
C ILE A 164 -17.50 -16.98 -4.96
N PHE A 165 -17.91 -17.64 -3.90
CA PHE A 165 -18.83 -17.08 -2.92
C PHE A 165 -18.19 -15.96 -2.10
N LEU A 166 -18.97 -15.01 -1.63
CA LEU A 166 -18.51 -13.92 -0.77
C LEU A 166 -17.77 -14.45 0.48
N LYS A 167 -18.22 -15.60 1.04
CA LYS A 167 -17.55 -16.24 2.18
C LYS A 167 -16.11 -16.63 1.85
N ASP A 168 -15.89 -17.22 0.68
CA ASP A 168 -14.57 -17.68 0.24
C ASP A 168 -13.69 -16.49 -0.14
N ALA A 169 -14.26 -15.45 -0.77
CA ALA A 169 -13.56 -14.20 -1.04
C ALA A 169 -13.06 -13.52 0.24
N LYS A 170 -13.86 -13.52 1.33
CA LYS A 170 -13.44 -13.00 2.65
C LYS A 170 -12.29 -13.80 3.25
N LYS A 171 -12.28 -15.13 3.08
CA LYS A 171 -11.17 -15.97 3.54
C LYS A 171 -9.89 -15.68 2.75
N LEU A 172 -9.97 -15.68 1.42
CA LEU A 172 -8.84 -15.37 0.55
C LEU A 172 -8.25 -13.98 0.83
N ARG A 173 -9.10 -13.00 1.17
CA ARG A 173 -8.64 -11.67 1.57
C ARG A 173 -7.75 -11.72 2.81
N LEU A 174 -8.13 -12.52 3.82
CA LEU A 174 -7.32 -12.65 5.03
C LEU A 174 -5.97 -13.31 4.74
N GLU A 175 -5.97 -14.36 3.92
CA GLU A 175 -4.74 -15.04 3.48
C GLU A 175 -3.81 -14.05 2.73
N LEU A 176 -4.35 -13.23 1.82
CA LEU A 176 -3.60 -12.21 1.11
C LEU A 176 -3.05 -11.11 2.05
N MET A 177 -3.82 -10.72 3.07
CA MET A 177 -3.36 -9.75 4.07
C MET A 177 -2.19 -10.30 4.88
N ASP A 178 -2.23 -11.57 5.26
CA ASP A 178 -1.15 -12.25 5.98
C ASP A 178 0.11 -12.37 5.12
N GLU A 179 -0.03 -12.81 3.87
CA GLU A 179 1.07 -12.85 2.89
C GLU A 179 1.73 -11.49 2.72
N ARG A 180 0.95 -10.42 2.53
CA ARG A 180 1.48 -9.05 2.40
C ARG A 180 2.15 -8.56 3.67
N SER A 181 1.66 -8.94 4.83
CA SER A 181 2.28 -8.60 6.12
C SER A 181 3.62 -9.28 6.31
N SER A 182 3.76 -10.53 5.87
CA SER A 182 5.03 -11.27 5.96
C SER A 182 6.13 -10.70 5.05
N GLN A 183 5.78 -9.97 4.01
CA GLN A 183 6.74 -9.31 3.11
C GLN A 183 7.23 -7.93 3.63
N ASN A 184 6.55 -7.34 4.60
CA ASN A 184 6.90 -6.02 5.14
C ASN A 184 8.32 -5.95 5.75
N PRO A 185 8.83 -6.95 6.50
CA PRO A 185 10.19 -6.93 7.01
C PRO A 185 11.22 -6.81 5.88
N THR A 186 11.11 -7.65 4.84
CA THR A 186 12.02 -7.61 3.68
C THR A 186 11.98 -6.27 2.95
N ILE A 187 10.81 -5.66 2.81
CA ILE A 187 10.67 -4.33 2.22
C ILE A 187 11.35 -3.28 3.11
N ASN A 188 11.19 -3.36 4.43
CA ASN A 188 11.85 -2.44 5.35
C ASN A 188 13.38 -2.58 5.31
N GLU A 189 13.91 -3.78 5.19
CA GLU A 189 15.34 -4.04 5.01
C GLU A 189 15.87 -3.40 3.70
N ILE A 190 15.12 -3.49 2.61
CA ILE A 190 15.49 -2.84 1.35
C ILE A 190 15.54 -1.31 1.47
N PHE A 191 14.66 -0.71 2.29
CA PHE A 191 14.62 0.74 2.52
C PHE A 191 15.52 1.22 3.66
N ARG A 192 16.15 0.31 4.38
CA ARG A 192 17.16 0.59 5.41
C ARG A 192 18.41 -0.25 5.15
N PRO A 193 19.06 -0.14 3.98
CA PRO A 193 20.37 -0.75 3.84
C PRO A 193 21.29 -0.07 4.84
N ASP A 194 21.97 -0.89 5.63
CA ASP A 194 22.95 -0.40 6.58
C ASP A 194 24.22 -0.05 5.80
N PHE A 195 24.73 1.15 6.06
CA PHE A 195 26.01 1.61 5.53
C PHE A 195 27.06 1.55 6.62
N SER A 196 28.22 0.94 6.36
CA SER A 196 29.34 0.85 7.30
C SER A 196 30.50 1.69 6.81
N PHE A 197 31.03 2.53 7.68
CA PHE A 197 32.27 3.27 7.45
C PHE A 197 33.55 2.42 7.65
N CYS A 198 33.39 1.16 8.06
CA CYS A 198 34.52 0.26 8.18
C CYS A 198 34.95 -0.19 6.78
N GLU A 199 35.92 0.51 6.22
CA GLU A 199 36.69 0.00 5.10
C GLU A 199 37.70 -1.04 5.62
N HIS A 200 37.67 -2.24 5.08
CA HIS A 200 38.68 -3.26 5.26
C HIS A 200 39.60 -3.33 4.05
#